data_63b0ec64c85fb5e7c9d713acfbb8f8ad
#
_entry.id   63b0ec64c85fb5e7c9d713acfbb8f8ad
#
_cell.length_a   1.000
_cell.length_b   1.000
_cell.length_c   1.000
_cell.angle_alpha   90.00
_cell.angle_beta   90.00
_cell.angle_gamma   90.00
#
_symmetry.space_group_name_H-M   'P 1'
#
loop_
_entity.id
_entity.type
_entity.pdbx_description
1 polymer ?
#
loop_
_entity_poly.entity_id
_entity_poly.type
_entity_poly.pdbx_seq_one_letter_code
_entity_poly.pdbx_strand_id
1 'polypeptide(L)'
;WEWHVWDHLIQDFDPAKANYGPVGDHPELVDINAGSLRNDWLHLNGIDYNEQLDQIMLCVPLFNELWVIDHSTTTEEAATHAGGDSGKGGDLLYRWGNPQAYRRGGPEDQKLFRQHDSHWVPSGLPGAGNMMVFSNGGARPEGQYSSVDEFVPPVDAAGNYAIAPGAAYGPAELAWRYIAETPTDFFARNMSGAQRQPNGNTLICYSPKGTFFEVTPDLEIVWQYVSPISSTGPVAQGES
;
A
#
# COMPACT_ATOMS: atom_id res chain seq x y z
N TRP A 1 11.46 -8.56 18.09
CA TRP A 1 11.46 -8.95 16.68
C TRP A 1 11.94 -7.81 15.80
N GLU A 2 12.77 -8.15 14.79
CA GLU A 2 13.34 -7.20 13.82
C GLU A 2 13.22 -7.78 12.42
N TRP A 3 12.98 -6.91 11.43
CA TRP A 3 13.05 -7.21 10.00
C TRP A 3 13.84 -6.11 9.29
N HIS A 4 14.79 -6.49 8.46
CA HIS A 4 15.63 -5.55 7.74
C HIS A 4 15.53 -5.78 6.24
N VAL A 5 15.11 -4.77 5.50
CA VAL A 5 15.03 -4.85 4.03
C VAL A 5 16.36 -5.26 3.37
N TRP A 6 17.48 -4.96 4.04
CA TRP A 6 18.82 -5.26 3.54
C TRP A 6 19.12 -6.75 3.40
N ASP A 7 18.42 -7.60 4.11
CA ASP A 7 18.59 -9.05 4.08
C ASP A 7 17.82 -9.68 2.91
N HIS A 8 16.94 -8.91 2.24
CA HIS A 8 16.01 -9.38 1.19
C HIS A 8 16.19 -8.66 -0.14
N LEU A 9 17.45 -8.25 -0.45
CA LEU A 9 17.76 -7.50 -1.66
C LEU A 9 18.17 -8.38 -2.83
N ILE A 10 17.76 -7.97 -4.03
CA ILE A 10 18.23 -8.50 -5.31
C ILE A 10 18.64 -7.35 -6.23
N GLN A 11 19.50 -7.63 -7.21
CA GLN A 11 19.82 -6.71 -8.30
C GLN A 11 20.37 -7.47 -9.50
N ASP A 12 20.21 -6.94 -10.70
CA ASP A 12 20.68 -7.51 -11.97
C ASP A 12 21.76 -6.65 -12.67
N PHE A 13 22.38 -5.72 -11.92
CA PHE A 13 23.34 -4.74 -12.45
C PHE A 13 24.80 -5.19 -12.30
N ASP A 14 25.21 -5.64 -11.10
CA ASP A 14 26.61 -6.00 -10.79
C ASP A 14 26.75 -7.50 -10.45
N PRO A 15 27.26 -8.32 -11.41
CA PRO A 15 27.41 -9.76 -11.22
C PRO A 15 28.46 -10.15 -10.17
N ALA A 16 29.26 -9.21 -9.68
CA ALA A 16 30.25 -9.48 -8.63
C ALA A 16 29.66 -9.43 -7.20
N LYS A 17 28.42 -9.01 -7.06
CA LYS A 17 27.74 -8.91 -5.76
C LYS A 17 26.97 -10.19 -5.42
N ALA A 18 26.91 -10.51 -4.12
CA ALA A 18 26.25 -11.73 -3.64
C ALA A 18 24.74 -11.77 -3.93
N ASN A 19 24.10 -10.60 -4.00
CA ASN A 19 22.65 -10.45 -4.29
C ASN A 19 22.36 -10.31 -5.80
N TYR A 20 23.30 -10.68 -6.68
CA TYR A 20 23.08 -10.65 -8.13
C TYR A 20 22.16 -11.79 -8.56
N GLY A 21 21.10 -11.45 -9.30
CA GLY A 21 20.15 -12.41 -9.84
C GLY A 21 19.12 -11.77 -10.77
N PRO A 22 18.34 -12.59 -11.49
CA PRO A 22 17.29 -12.11 -12.37
C PRO A 22 16.10 -11.60 -11.53
N VAL A 23 15.98 -10.27 -11.38
CA VAL A 23 14.95 -9.63 -10.55
C VAL A 23 13.53 -10.15 -10.85
N GLY A 24 13.21 -10.36 -12.14
CA GLY A 24 11.88 -10.85 -12.53
C GLY A 24 11.55 -12.27 -12.08
N ASP A 25 12.53 -13.08 -11.71
CA ASP A 25 12.32 -14.45 -11.23
C ASP A 25 12.08 -14.49 -9.71
N HIS A 26 12.40 -13.38 -9.01
CA HIS A 26 12.35 -13.27 -7.56
C HIS A 26 11.42 -12.13 -7.08
N PRO A 27 10.09 -12.24 -7.29
CA PRO A 27 9.13 -11.23 -6.83
C PRO A 27 9.09 -11.08 -5.31
N GLU A 28 9.58 -12.06 -4.57
CA GLU A 28 9.72 -12.07 -3.11
C GLU A 28 10.86 -11.18 -2.60
N LEU A 29 11.79 -10.76 -3.49
CA LEU A 29 12.93 -9.92 -3.14
C LEU A 29 12.77 -8.48 -3.62
N VAL A 30 13.52 -7.57 -3.00
CA VAL A 30 13.45 -6.14 -3.30
C VAL A 30 14.61 -5.74 -4.22
N ASP A 31 14.31 -5.25 -5.42
CA ASP A 31 15.33 -4.70 -6.31
C ASP A 31 15.91 -3.40 -5.72
N ILE A 32 17.18 -3.43 -5.32
CA ILE A 32 17.87 -2.27 -4.75
C ILE A 32 17.92 -1.07 -5.73
N ASN A 33 17.81 -1.31 -7.02
CA ASN A 33 17.84 -0.29 -8.07
C ASN A 33 16.45 0.25 -8.42
N ALA A 34 15.39 -0.35 -7.89
CA ALA A 34 14.02 0.19 -8.02
C ALA A 34 13.77 1.32 -7.03
N GLY A 35 12.68 2.06 -7.23
CA GLY A 35 12.28 3.16 -6.37
C GLY A 35 13.06 4.44 -6.63
N SER A 36 13.30 5.23 -5.58
CA SER A 36 13.95 6.53 -5.66
C SER A 36 15.45 6.42 -5.41
N LEU A 37 16.27 6.96 -6.28
CA LEU A 37 17.74 7.07 -6.11
C LEU A 37 18.17 8.17 -5.11
N ARG A 38 17.26 8.62 -4.24
CA ARG A 38 17.53 9.63 -3.21
C ARG A 38 17.93 8.98 -1.90
N ASN A 39 18.41 9.79 -0.94
CA ASN A 39 18.75 9.34 0.41
C ASN A 39 17.57 8.72 1.18
N ASP A 40 16.35 9.15 0.85
CA ASP A 40 15.10 8.56 1.31
C ASP A 40 14.60 7.57 0.25
N TRP A 41 15.05 6.32 0.36
CA TRP A 41 14.83 5.28 -0.67
C TRP A 41 13.46 4.63 -0.57
N LEU A 42 12.99 4.28 0.62
CA LEU A 42 11.72 3.57 0.85
C LEU A 42 10.59 4.52 1.26
N HIS A 43 10.88 5.42 2.20
CA HIS A 43 9.92 6.33 2.82
C HIS A 43 8.72 5.59 3.40
N LEU A 44 8.96 4.52 4.16
CA LEU A 44 7.88 3.78 4.83
C LEU A 44 7.02 4.74 5.65
N ASN A 45 5.74 4.86 5.30
CA ASN A 45 4.83 5.84 5.90
C ASN A 45 3.57 5.23 6.53
N GLY A 46 3.46 3.91 6.54
CA GLY A 46 2.38 3.17 7.15
C GLY A 46 2.78 1.74 7.46
N ILE A 47 2.22 1.23 8.54
CA ILE A 47 2.36 -0.16 8.99
C ILE A 47 1.01 -0.62 9.53
N ASP A 48 0.62 -1.84 9.21
CA ASP A 48 -0.55 -2.50 9.76
C ASP A 48 -0.24 -3.96 10.09
N TYR A 49 -0.96 -4.54 11.05
CA TYR A 49 -0.75 -5.89 11.52
C TYR A 49 -2.03 -6.71 11.46
N ASN A 50 -1.95 -7.83 10.77
CA ASN A 50 -3.04 -8.80 10.69
C ASN A 50 -2.80 -9.93 11.70
N GLU A 51 -3.51 -9.88 12.83
CA GLU A 51 -3.38 -10.86 13.91
C GLU A 51 -3.81 -12.28 13.48
N GLN A 52 -4.75 -12.42 12.55
CA GLN A 52 -5.25 -13.72 12.12
C GLN A 52 -4.26 -14.48 11.24
N LEU A 53 -3.47 -13.74 10.45
CA LEU A 53 -2.47 -14.30 9.54
C LEU A 53 -1.04 -14.17 10.09
N ASP A 54 -0.86 -13.48 11.23
CA ASP A 54 0.42 -13.09 11.81
C ASP A 54 1.35 -12.44 10.78
N GLN A 55 0.81 -11.43 10.05
CA GLN A 55 1.49 -10.75 8.95
C GLN A 55 1.50 -9.25 9.16
N ILE A 56 2.56 -8.58 8.71
CA ILE A 56 2.71 -7.13 8.72
C ILE A 56 2.61 -6.60 7.29
N MET A 57 1.79 -5.54 7.11
CA MET A 57 1.75 -4.74 5.89
C MET A 57 2.59 -3.49 6.03
N LEU A 58 3.38 -3.18 5.03
CA LEU A 58 4.20 -1.97 4.91
C LEU A 58 3.73 -1.14 3.73
N CYS A 59 3.52 0.16 3.95
CA CYS A 59 3.23 1.13 2.90
C CYS A 59 4.54 1.76 2.40
N VAL A 60 4.89 1.54 1.13
CA VAL A 60 6.19 1.92 0.54
C VAL A 60 5.98 2.87 -0.65
N PRO A 61 5.72 4.18 -0.39
CA PRO A 61 5.30 5.13 -1.43
C PRO A 61 6.35 5.42 -2.49
N LEU A 62 7.64 5.27 -2.20
CA LEU A 62 8.68 5.52 -3.20
C LEU A 62 8.88 4.35 -4.17
N PHE A 63 8.34 3.17 -3.84
CA PHE A 63 8.16 2.06 -4.76
C PHE A 63 6.78 2.06 -5.42
N ASN A 64 5.85 2.89 -4.91
CA ASN A 64 4.42 2.84 -5.26
C ASN A 64 3.83 1.46 -5.00
N GLU A 65 4.21 0.84 -3.89
CA GLU A 65 3.79 -0.50 -3.49
C GLU A 65 3.37 -0.55 -2.03
N LEU A 66 2.54 -1.51 -1.70
CA LEU A 66 2.45 -2.08 -0.37
C LEU A 66 3.14 -3.45 -0.37
N TRP A 67 3.74 -3.82 0.76
CA TRP A 67 4.42 -5.09 0.96
C TRP A 67 3.82 -5.83 2.15
N VAL A 68 3.77 -7.15 2.10
CA VAL A 68 3.38 -8.01 3.22
C VAL A 68 4.54 -8.94 3.55
N ILE A 69 4.86 -9.02 4.84
CA ILE A 69 5.92 -9.87 5.39
C ILE A 69 5.38 -10.79 6.50
N ASP A 70 6.06 -11.90 6.73
CA ASP A 70 5.73 -12.88 7.74
C ASP A 70 6.23 -12.42 9.13
N HIS A 71 5.32 -12.23 10.08
CA HIS A 71 5.66 -11.89 11.46
C HIS A 71 5.79 -13.12 12.37
N SER A 72 5.35 -14.30 11.92
CA SER A 72 5.47 -15.57 12.67
C SER A 72 6.91 -16.06 12.82
N THR A 73 7.86 -15.39 12.14
CA THR A 73 9.30 -15.66 12.19
C THR A 73 9.93 -15.25 13.52
N THR A 74 11.00 -15.92 13.93
CA THR A 74 11.98 -15.34 14.88
C THR A 74 12.76 -14.20 14.20
N THR A 75 13.49 -13.38 14.96
CA THR A 75 14.38 -12.35 14.39
C THR A 75 15.46 -12.97 13.48
N GLU A 76 15.99 -14.14 13.86
CA GLU A 76 16.98 -14.87 13.08
C GLU A 76 16.39 -15.40 11.75
N GLU A 77 15.17 -15.92 11.76
CA GLU A 77 14.47 -16.37 10.55
C GLU A 77 14.08 -15.20 9.66
N ALA A 78 13.64 -14.08 10.25
CA ALA A 78 13.31 -12.86 9.51
C ALA A 78 14.50 -12.27 8.74
N ALA A 79 15.73 -12.60 9.09
CA ALA A 79 16.95 -12.23 8.38
C ALA A 79 17.35 -13.22 7.27
N THR A 80 16.53 -14.24 7.00
CA THR A 80 16.81 -15.31 6.03
C THR A 80 15.67 -15.49 5.02
N HIS A 81 15.86 -16.40 4.07
CA HIS A 81 14.87 -16.77 3.04
C HIS A 81 14.07 -18.03 3.40
N ALA A 82 14.07 -18.45 4.68
CA ALA A 82 13.37 -19.63 5.15
C ALA A 82 13.00 -19.49 6.63
N GLY A 83 11.89 -20.13 7.03
CA GLY A 83 11.35 -20.05 8.38
C GLY A 83 10.00 -19.35 8.44
N GLY A 84 9.44 -19.23 9.63
CA GLY A 84 8.08 -18.79 9.85
C GLY A 84 7.01 -19.76 9.32
N ASP A 85 5.75 -19.41 9.47
CA ASP A 85 4.62 -20.21 9.01
C ASP A 85 4.54 -20.30 7.49
N SER A 86 5.01 -19.27 6.79
CA SER A 86 5.10 -19.24 5.33
C SER A 86 6.23 -20.09 4.76
N GLY A 87 7.24 -20.43 5.57
CA GLY A 87 8.47 -21.08 5.15
C GLY A 87 9.43 -20.18 4.33
N LYS A 88 9.16 -18.87 4.24
CA LYS A 88 9.91 -17.91 3.40
C LYS A 88 10.82 -16.97 4.22
N GLY A 89 10.89 -17.15 5.53
CA GLY A 89 11.63 -16.24 6.40
C GLY A 89 11.08 -14.82 6.28
N GLY A 90 11.95 -13.84 6.11
CA GLY A 90 11.57 -12.44 5.96
C GLY A 90 11.33 -11.97 4.52
N ASP A 91 11.32 -12.85 3.52
CA ASP A 91 11.00 -12.47 2.15
C ASP A 91 9.57 -11.96 2.03
N LEU A 92 9.31 -11.10 1.03
CA LEU A 92 7.97 -10.57 0.78
C LEU A 92 7.00 -11.72 0.45
N LEU A 93 5.94 -11.83 1.23
CA LEU A 93 4.85 -12.75 0.95
C LEU A 93 3.99 -12.26 -0.21
N TYR A 94 3.84 -10.95 -0.27
CA TYR A 94 3.00 -10.26 -1.25
C TYR A 94 3.48 -8.83 -1.45
N ARG A 95 3.29 -8.34 -2.66
CA ARG A 95 3.49 -6.93 -3.02
C ARG A 95 2.48 -6.52 -4.07
N TRP A 96 2.00 -5.27 -3.99
CA TRP A 96 0.99 -4.78 -4.92
C TRP A 96 1.14 -3.28 -5.16
N GLY A 97 0.84 -2.84 -6.36
CA GLY A 97 0.77 -1.43 -6.75
C GLY A 97 1.65 -1.08 -7.94
N ASN A 98 2.89 -1.59 -8.03
CA ASN A 98 3.81 -1.26 -9.12
C ASN A 98 4.65 -2.46 -9.57
N PRO A 99 4.15 -3.29 -10.49
CA PRO A 99 4.86 -4.48 -10.94
C PRO A 99 6.15 -4.21 -11.72
N GLN A 100 6.39 -2.96 -12.14
CA GLN A 100 7.68 -2.57 -12.73
C GLN A 100 8.84 -2.71 -11.73
N ALA A 101 8.58 -2.53 -10.42
CA ALA A 101 9.60 -2.60 -9.37
C ALA A 101 10.25 -3.98 -9.25
N TYR A 102 9.59 -5.03 -9.78
CA TYR A 102 10.10 -6.40 -9.83
C TYR A 102 10.02 -7.03 -11.22
N ARG A 103 10.07 -6.22 -12.28
CA ARG A 103 10.14 -6.62 -13.68
C ARG A 103 8.99 -7.52 -14.17
N ARG A 104 7.80 -7.41 -13.61
CA ARG A 104 6.62 -8.21 -14.00
C ARG A 104 5.46 -7.39 -14.51
N GLY A 105 5.71 -6.21 -15.08
CA GLY A 105 4.72 -5.35 -15.70
C GLY A 105 5.31 -4.08 -16.27
N GLY A 106 4.50 -3.34 -17.01
CA GLY A 106 4.81 -2.02 -17.57
C GLY A 106 4.23 -0.85 -16.77
N PRO A 107 4.43 0.38 -17.24
CA PRO A 107 3.84 1.59 -16.63
C PRO A 107 2.31 1.55 -16.56
N GLU A 108 1.66 0.89 -17.51
CA GLU A 108 0.20 0.72 -17.61
C GLU A 108 -0.39 -0.18 -16.52
N ASP A 109 0.46 -1.03 -15.92
CA ASP A 109 0.04 -1.95 -14.86
C ASP A 109 0.13 -1.32 -13.47
N GLN A 110 0.75 -0.13 -13.35
CA GLN A 110 0.89 0.55 -12.08
C GLN A 110 -0.48 1.04 -11.56
N LYS A 111 -0.78 0.72 -10.30
CA LYS A 111 -2.04 1.03 -9.62
C LYS A 111 -1.88 2.14 -8.58
N LEU A 112 -0.76 2.16 -7.85
CA LEU A 112 -0.50 3.09 -6.75
C LEU A 112 0.44 4.22 -7.17
N PHE A 113 0.20 5.42 -6.61
CA PHE A 113 0.97 6.63 -6.90
C PHE A 113 1.18 7.41 -5.61
N ARG A 114 2.32 7.17 -4.91
CA ARG A 114 2.71 7.87 -3.67
C ARG A 114 1.68 7.72 -2.54
N GLN A 115 1.23 6.51 -2.31
CA GLN A 115 0.17 6.15 -1.37
C GLN A 115 0.54 6.37 0.11
N HIS A 116 -0.51 6.43 0.94
CA HIS A 116 -0.47 6.45 2.40
C HIS A 116 -1.55 5.51 2.94
N ASP A 117 -1.46 5.20 4.24
CA ASP A 117 -2.54 4.58 5.01
C ASP A 117 -3.05 3.26 4.39
N SER A 118 -2.12 2.38 4.03
CA SER A 118 -2.48 1.02 3.62
C SER A 118 -2.75 0.15 4.85
N HIS A 119 -3.88 -0.56 4.86
CA HIS A 119 -4.27 -1.43 5.96
C HIS A 119 -5.24 -2.52 5.49
N TRP A 120 -5.40 -3.58 6.30
CA TRP A 120 -6.51 -4.51 6.12
C TRP A 120 -7.81 -3.91 6.67
N VAL A 121 -8.91 -4.12 5.97
CA VAL A 121 -10.23 -3.79 6.53
C VAL A 121 -10.46 -4.70 7.74
N PRO A 122 -10.70 -4.12 8.94
CA PRO A 122 -10.78 -4.89 10.18
C PRO A 122 -11.86 -5.95 10.19
N SER A 123 -11.62 -7.01 10.95
CA SER A 123 -12.61 -8.07 11.20
C SER A 123 -13.92 -7.48 11.76
N GLY A 124 -15.05 -7.98 11.27
CA GLY A 124 -16.38 -7.53 11.66
C GLY A 124 -16.92 -6.32 10.89
N LEU A 125 -16.11 -5.71 10.03
CA LEU A 125 -16.56 -4.64 9.14
C LEU A 125 -16.87 -5.17 7.73
N PRO A 126 -17.75 -4.52 6.96
CA PRO A 126 -17.97 -4.84 5.55
C PRO A 126 -16.67 -4.77 4.75
N GLY A 127 -16.35 -5.85 4.03
CA GLY A 127 -15.07 -5.99 3.32
C GLY A 127 -13.92 -6.51 4.20
N ALA A 128 -14.20 -7.06 5.39
CA ALA A 128 -13.18 -7.60 6.30
C ALA A 128 -12.18 -8.50 5.57
N GLY A 129 -10.87 -8.26 5.79
CA GLY A 129 -9.77 -8.95 5.13
C GLY A 129 -9.37 -8.38 3.77
N ASN A 130 -10.17 -7.52 3.15
CA ASN A 130 -9.73 -6.74 1.99
C ASN A 130 -8.62 -5.76 2.42
N MET A 131 -7.84 -5.30 1.45
CA MET A 131 -6.85 -4.25 1.66
C MET A 131 -7.40 -2.91 1.17
N MET A 132 -7.23 -1.86 1.99
CA MET A 132 -7.61 -0.48 1.67
C MET A 132 -6.37 0.40 1.65
N VAL A 133 -6.33 1.38 0.75
CA VAL A 133 -5.19 2.29 0.62
C VAL A 133 -5.62 3.66 0.09
N PHE A 134 -5.04 4.72 0.63
CA PHE A 134 -5.17 6.08 0.09
C PHE A 134 -4.07 6.33 -0.95
N SER A 135 -4.41 6.30 -2.23
CA SER A 135 -3.49 6.61 -3.32
C SER A 135 -3.46 8.12 -3.58
N ASN A 136 -2.36 8.79 -3.21
CA ASN A 136 -2.26 10.25 -3.32
C ASN A 136 -2.27 10.77 -4.76
N GLY A 137 -1.78 9.98 -5.72
CA GLY A 137 -1.95 10.28 -7.14
C GLY A 137 -1.00 11.33 -7.72
N GLY A 138 0.10 11.66 -7.02
CA GLY A 138 1.02 12.75 -7.40
C GLY A 138 1.80 12.56 -8.70
N ALA A 139 1.76 11.37 -9.29
CA ALA A 139 2.47 11.05 -10.55
C ALA A 139 1.62 10.21 -11.49
N ARG A 140 0.29 10.29 -11.39
CA ARG A 140 -0.61 9.60 -12.31
C ARG A 140 -0.45 10.15 -13.72
N PRO A 141 -0.34 9.30 -14.76
CA PRO A 141 -0.21 9.74 -16.15
C PRO A 141 -1.41 10.56 -16.64
N GLU A 142 -2.61 10.23 -16.17
CA GLU A 142 -3.88 10.86 -16.56
C GLU A 142 -4.18 12.17 -15.82
N GLY A 143 -3.33 12.58 -14.87
CA GLY A 143 -3.49 13.81 -14.10
C GLY A 143 -3.41 13.59 -12.60
N GLN A 144 -3.20 14.66 -11.85
CA GLN A 144 -3.05 14.59 -10.39
C GLN A 144 -4.41 14.57 -9.70
N TYR A 145 -4.75 13.43 -9.11
CA TYR A 145 -5.91 13.26 -8.25
C TYR A 145 -5.68 12.09 -7.28
N SER A 146 -6.32 12.15 -6.14
CA SER A 146 -6.28 11.08 -5.14
C SER A 146 -7.44 10.10 -5.33
N SER A 147 -7.23 8.88 -4.84
CA SER A 147 -8.28 7.88 -4.72
C SER A 147 -8.16 7.14 -3.41
N VAL A 148 -9.28 6.58 -2.94
CA VAL A 148 -9.28 5.52 -1.93
C VAL A 148 -9.63 4.24 -2.65
N ASP A 149 -8.73 3.28 -2.60
CA ASP A 149 -8.81 2.03 -3.34
C ASP A 149 -8.97 0.86 -2.36
N GLU A 150 -9.92 -0.03 -2.61
CA GLU A 150 -10.10 -1.29 -1.89
C GLU A 150 -10.00 -2.46 -2.86
N PHE A 151 -9.31 -3.52 -2.46
CA PHE A 151 -9.16 -4.72 -3.27
C PHE A 151 -9.10 -5.98 -2.41
N VAL A 152 -9.45 -7.12 -3.02
CA VAL A 152 -9.40 -8.45 -2.40
C VAL A 152 -8.03 -9.06 -2.69
N PRO A 153 -7.13 -9.21 -1.72
CA PRO A 153 -5.83 -9.86 -1.95
C PRO A 153 -6.03 -11.33 -2.32
N PRO A 154 -5.15 -11.91 -3.18
CA PRO A 154 -5.25 -13.31 -3.59
C PRO A 154 -4.65 -14.24 -2.52
N VAL A 155 -5.14 -14.13 -1.27
CA VAL A 155 -4.64 -14.86 -0.10
C VAL A 155 -5.53 -16.05 0.21
N ASP A 156 -4.93 -17.21 0.54
CA ASP A 156 -5.66 -18.39 1.03
C ASP A 156 -5.81 -18.38 2.56
N ALA A 157 -6.52 -19.38 3.08
CA ALA A 157 -6.77 -19.50 4.53
C ALA A 157 -5.49 -19.78 5.35
N ALA A 158 -4.40 -20.17 4.72
CA ALA A 158 -3.09 -20.38 5.35
C ALA A 158 -2.18 -19.15 5.24
N GLY A 159 -2.67 -18.02 4.68
CA GLY A 159 -1.91 -16.79 4.54
C GLY A 159 -0.98 -16.74 3.33
N ASN A 160 -1.10 -17.65 2.37
CA ASN A 160 -0.27 -17.67 1.17
C ASN A 160 -0.93 -16.84 0.06
N TYR A 161 -0.14 -16.06 -0.64
CA TYR A 161 -0.59 -15.22 -1.76
C TYR A 161 -0.31 -15.90 -3.10
N ALA A 162 -1.36 -16.10 -3.88
CA ALA A 162 -1.25 -16.73 -5.19
C ALA A 162 -0.59 -15.80 -6.21
N ILE A 163 0.39 -16.33 -6.94
CA ILE A 163 1.02 -15.69 -8.09
C ILE A 163 1.24 -16.73 -9.20
N ALA A 164 0.87 -16.41 -10.42
CA ALA A 164 1.15 -17.27 -11.55
C ALA A 164 2.61 -17.10 -12.02
N PRO A 165 3.26 -18.14 -12.57
CA PRO A 165 4.62 -18.04 -13.08
C PRO A 165 4.78 -16.90 -14.08
N GLY A 166 5.74 -16.01 -13.84
CA GLY A 166 6.03 -14.86 -14.68
C GLY A 166 5.02 -13.70 -14.62
N ALA A 167 3.89 -13.85 -13.93
CA ALA A 167 2.90 -12.79 -13.77
C ALA A 167 3.24 -11.84 -12.61
N ALA A 168 2.62 -10.67 -12.62
CA ALA A 168 2.57 -9.79 -11.46
C ALA A 168 1.58 -10.34 -10.40
N TYR A 169 1.76 -9.93 -9.15
CA TYR A 169 0.74 -10.17 -8.14
C TYR A 169 -0.57 -9.46 -8.48
N GLY A 170 -1.69 -10.19 -8.37
CA GLY A 170 -3.04 -9.62 -8.47
C GLY A 170 -3.52 -8.97 -7.15
N PRO A 171 -4.73 -8.45 -7.15
CA PRO A 171 -5.69 -8.44 -8.26
C PRO A 171 -5.40 -7.30 -9.26
N ALA A 172 -5.88 -7.48 -10.50
CA ALA A 172 -5.88 -6.43 -11.49
C ALA A 172 -7.02 -5.43 -11.25
N GLU A 173 -8.16 -5.93 -10.72
CA GLU A 173 -9.37 -5.16 -10.48
C GLU A 173 -9.51 -4.78 -9.00
N LEU A 174 -10.12 -3.63 -8.76
CA LEU A 174 -10.47 -3.16 -7.43
C LEU A 174 -11.87 -3.65 -7.05
N ALA A 175 -12.09 -3.90 -5.76
CA ALA A 175 -13.41 -4.18 -5.22
C ALA A 175 -14.25 -2.89 -5.10
N TRP A 176 -13.59 -1.79 -4.75
CA TRP A 176 -14.23 -0.47 -4.63
C TRP A 176 -13.19 0.63 -4.82
N ARG A 177 -13.62 1.78 -5.35
CA ARG A 177 -12.78 2.98 -5.48
C ARG A 177 -13.62 4.23 -5.32
N TYR A 178 -13.13 5.14 -4.48
CA TYR A 178 -13.61 6.51 -4.45
C TYR A 178 -12.64 7.44 -5.19
N ILE A 179 -13.18 8.23 -6.09
CA ILE A 179 -12.58 9.46 -6.66
C ILE A 179 -13.66 10.53 -6.66
N ALA A 180 -13.29 11.83 -6.62
CA ALA A 180 -14.28 12.89 -6.77
C ALA A 180 -14.88 12.90 -8.19
N GLU A 181 -16.10 13.41 -8.33
CA GLU A 181 -16.77 13.56 -9.64
C GLU A 181 -15.89 14.33 -10.64
N THR A 182 -15.29 15.43 -10.19
CA THR A 182 -14.16 16.08 -10.86
C THR A 182 -12.88 15.62 -10.18
N PRO A 183 -12.09 14.69 -10.76
CA PRO A 183 -10.98 14.05 -10.06
C PRO A 183 -10.00 15.02 -9.40
N THR A 184 -9.71 16.16 -10.05
CA THR A 184 -8.77 17.20 -9.55
C THR A 184 -9.25 17.92 -8.29
N ASP A 185 -10.54 17.84 -7.94
CA ASP A 185 -11.09 18.45 -6.72
C ASP A 185 -10.72 17.67 -5.46
N PHE A 186 -10.25 16.43 -5.63
CA PHE A 186 -9.77 15.58 -4.56
C PHE A 186 -8.30 15.20 -4.82
N PHE A 187 -7.38 16.10 -4.41
CA PHE A 187 -5.94 15.86 -4.55
C PHE A 187 -5.19 16.19 -3.26
N ALA A 188 -4.78 15.17 -2.55
CA ALA A 188 -3.87 15.23 -1.41
C ALA A 188 -2.46 14.83 -1.86
N ARG A 189 -1.56 15.77 -1.99
CA ARG A 189 -0.18 15.50 -2.42
C ARG A 189 0.54 14.49 -1.52
N ASN A 190 0.23 14.48 -0.23
CA ASN A 190 0.81 13.66 0.83
C ASN A 190 -0.17 13.49 1.99
N MET A 191 0.16 12.64 2.96
CA MET A 191 -0.69 12.31 4.12
C MET A 191 -2.07 11.80 3.66
N SER A 192 -3.10 12.01 4.49
CA SER A 192 -4.47 11.52 4.26
C SER A 192 -4.64 10.03 4.52
N GLY A 193 -5.88 9.59 4.60
CA GLY A 193 -6.20 8.20 4.89
C GLY A 193 -7.69 7.95 4.78
N ALA A 194 -8.08 6.69 4.93
CA ALA A 194 -9.46 6.26 4.88
C ALA A 194 -9.72 5.12 5.86
N GLN A 195 -10.96 4.95 6.30
CA GLN A 195 -11.32 3.90 7.24
C GLN A 195 -12.73 3.41 6.97
N ARG A 196 -12.90 2.09 6.83
CA ARG A 196 -14.21 1.45 6.74
C ARG A 196 -14.98 1.60 8.05
N GLN A 197 -16.26 1.97 7.96
CA GLN A 197 -17.14 2.12 9.09
C GLN A 197 -18.08 0.91 9.26
N PRO A 198 -18.65 0.69 10.48
CA PRO A 198 -19.56 -0.45 10.71
C PRO A 198 -20.83 -0.43 9.85
N ASN A 199 -21.27 0.74 9.37
CA ASN A 199 -22.42 0.89 8.47
C ASN A 199 -22.07 0.59 6.99
N GLY A 200 -20.80 0.26 6.69
CA GLY A 200 -20.31 0.01 5.34
C GLY A 200 -19.78 1.24 4.60
N ASN A 201 -19.99 2.43 5.16
CA ASN A 201 -19.42 3.65 4.60
C ASN A 201 -17.91 3.71 4.83
N THR A 202 -17.24 4.63 4.14
CA THR A 202 -15.81 4.89 4.32
C THR A 202 -15.62 6.32 4.78
N LEU A 203 -15.03 6.50 5.96
CA LEU A 203 -14.59 7.81 6.44
C LEU A 203 -13.24 8.14 5.78
N ILE A 204 -13.14 9.30 5.15
CA ILE A 204 -11.95 9.75 4.44
C ILE A 204 -11.42 11.02 5.12
N CYS A 205 -10.13 11.03 5.44
CA CYS A 205 -9.38 12.20 5.88
C CYS A 205 -8.69 12.86 4.69
N TYR A 206 -9.15 14.03 4.29
CA TYR A 206 -8.50 14.86 3.26
C TYR A 206 -7.64 15.91 3.95
N SER A 207 -6.41 15.52 4.31
CA SER A 207 -5.55 16.29 5.20
C SER A 207 -5.18 17.71 4.69
N PRO A 208 -4.88 17.95 3.40
CA PRO A 208 -4.53 19.29 2.92
C PRO A 208 -5.63 20.33 3.10
N LYS A 209 -6.87 19.87 3.21
CA LYS A 209 -8.04 20.72 3.41
C LYS A 209 -8.57 20.68 4.85
N GLY A 210 -7.93 19.90 5.74
CA GLY A 210 -8.47 19.69 7.08
C GLY A 210 -9.89 19.13 7.08
N THR A 211 -10.26 18.39 6.03
CA THR A 211 -11.62 17.92 5.79
C THR A 211 -11.71 16.43 6.07
N PHE A 212 -12.76 16.04 6.77
CA PHE A 212 -13.19 14.65 6.90
C PHE A 212 -14.55 14.51 6.25
N PHE A 213 -14.75 13.43 5.51
CA PHE A 213 -16.05 13.16 4.91
C PHE A 213 -16.33 11.66 4.84
N GLU A 214 -17.60 11.30 4.90
CA GLU A 214 -18.05 9.91 4.88
C GLU A 214 -18.73 9.63 3.54
N VAL A 215 -18.29 8.55 2.90
CA VAL A 215 -18.75 8.11 1.57
C VAL A 215 -19.45 6.78 1.68
N THR A 216 -20.64 6.65 1.07
CA THR A 216 -21.36 5.37 0.97
C THR A 216 -20.68 4.41 0.01
N PRO A 217 -21.04 3.09 0.02
CA PRO A 217 -20.61 2.15 -1.01
C PRO A 217 -20.95 2.61 -2.44
N ASP A 218 -22.04 3.38 -2.61
CA ASP A 218 -22.50 3.93 -3.89
C ASP A 218 -21.86 5.28 -4.25
N LEU A 219 -20.79 5.66 -3.53
CA LEU A 219 -19.96 6.85 -3.75
C LEU A 219 -20.64 8.19 -3.40
N GLU A 220 -21.72 8.19 -2.62
CA GLU A 220 -22.38 9.41 -2.17
C GLU A 220 -21.72 9.95 -0.88
N ILE A 221 -21.40 11.24 -0.83
CA ILE A 221 -20.94 11.90 0.39
C ILE A 221 -22.18 12.18 1.28
N VAL A 222 -22.23 11.53 2.44
CA VAL A 222 -23.36 11.64 3.37
C VAL A 222 -23.06 12.47 4.62
N TRP A 223 -21.79 12.75 4.87
CA TRP A 223 -21.34 13.58 5.99
C TRP A 223 -20.02 14.25 5.64
N GLN A 224 -19.83 15.46 6.18
CA GLN A 224 -18.59 16.22 6.02
C GLN A 224 -18.33 17.08 7.26
N TYR A 225 -17.06 17.16 7.65
CA TYR A 225 -16.55 18.05 8.69
C TYR A 225 -15.29 18.76 8.18
N VAL A 226 -15.22 20.07 8.34
CA VAL A 226 -14.04 20.88 8.07
C VAL A 226 -13.46 21.34 9.40
N SER A 227 -12.17 21.06 9.63
CA SER A 227 -11.49 21.49 10.86
C SER A 227 -11.46 23.02 10.93
N PRO A 228 -11.92 23.60 12.06
CA PRO A 228 -11.83 25.05 12.25
C PRO A 228 -10.42 25.52 12.64
N ILE A 229 -9.41 24.63 12.56
CA ILE A 229 -8.02 24.92 12.94
C ILE A 229 -7.13 24.71 11.73
N SER A 230 -6.48 25.77 11.29
CA SER A 230 -5.43 25.75 10.24
C SER A 230 -4.04 25.75 10.86
N SER A 231 -3.00 25.67 10.02
CA SER A 231 -1.59 25.78 10.45
C SER A 231 -1.26 27.15 11.07
N THR A 232 -2.11 28.17 10.84
CA THR A 232 -1.98 29.54 11.36
C THR A 232 -2.88 29.83 12.57
N GLY A 233 -3.68 28.85 13.01
CA GLY A 233 -4.60 28.95 14.14
C GLY A 233 -6.07 28.78 13.74
N PRO A 234 -7.01 29.13 14.63
CA PRO A 234 -8.44 29.06 14.33
C PRO A 234 -8.84 29.90 13.13
N VAL A 235 -9.71 29.36 12.28
CA VAL A 235 -10.32 30.07 11.15
C VAL A 235 -11.73 30.52 11.52
N ALA A 236 -12.23 31.59 10.86
CA ALA A 236 -13.57 32.04 11.05
C ALA A 236 -14.59 31.03 10.49
N GLN A 237 -15.84 31.08 11.00
CA GLN A 237 -16.89 30.21 10.53
C GLN A 237 -17.15 30.44 9.03
N GLY A 238 -17.06 29.37 8.22
CA GLY A 238 -17.25 29.41 6.77
C GLY A 238 -15.98 29.70 5.96
N GLU A 239 -14.81 29.84 6.62
CA GLU A 239 -13.49 29.89 6.00
C GLU A 239 -12.81 28.50 6.12
N SER A 240 -12.12 28.06 5.08
CA SER A 240 -11.39 26.78 5.02
C SER A 240 -10.01 26.93 4.40
#